data_347228800971c07e93a863e9f8237235
#
_entry.id   347228800971c07e93a863e9f8237235
#
_cell.length_a   1.000
_cell.length_b   1.000
_cell.length_c   1.000
_cell.angle_alpha   90.00
_cell.angle_beta   90.00
_cell.angle_gamma   90.00
#
_symmetry.space_group_name_H-M   'P 1'
#
loop_
_entity.id
_entity.type
_entity.pdbx_description
1 polymer ?
#
loop_
_entity_poly.entity_id
_entity_poly.type
_entity_poly.pdbx_seq_one_letter_code
_entity_poly.pdbx_strand_id
1 'polypeptide(L)'
;MKEQILKDIHSFDTIIIHRHVRPDPDAIGSQCGLAEMIKASYPAKKVYVVGYLPQSLEYLYKMDEISDEVYKDALVIVCDTANTERVDDARYSTGKKLIKIDHHPNVDPYGDIMHVDTTASSTSELIFELAESSNEQLVVTDKAARLIYAGIIGDTGRFLFPSTTERTFHAASNLIKKDFSINEIYDNMYETSIEMAHLNGYVLQNFKLTEEGVGHINMTKALMDEYNVNSEQASLAVSSLGHIKGVKAWVIFLEEEDLIRVRLRSKGPVINGVAAMFNGGGHPLASGAKVFSWEEAEKVVEELKKVCREEK
;
A
#
# COMPACT_ATOMS: atom_id res chain seq x y z
N MET A 1 -6.37 23.54 7.87
CA MET A 1 -6.66 22.51 6.87
C MET A 1 -7.73 21.54 7.36
N LYS A 2 -7.51 20.79 8.45
CA LYS A 2 -8.48 19.84 9.03
C LYS A 2 -9.86 20.46 9.27
N GLU A 3 -9.94 21.64 9.85
CA GLU A 3 -11.22 22.38 10.08
C GLU A 3 -12.01 22.64 8.77
N GLN A 4 -11.30 22.95 7.67
CA GLN A 4 -11.97 23.20 6.39
C GLN A 4 -12.51 21.89 5.80
N ILE A 5 -11.78 20.77 5.93
CA ILE A 5 -12.26 19.44 5.53
C ILE A 5 -13.52 19.07 6.31
N LEU A 6 -13.52 19.26 7.63
CA LEU A 6 -14.67 18.98 8.49
C LEU A 6 -15.89 19.86 8.11
N LYS A 7 -15.66 21.15 7.81
CA LYS A 7 -16.70 22.06 7.34
C LYS A 7 -17.29 21.59 5.99
N ASP A 8 -16.46 21.11 5.08
CA ASP A 8 -16.95 20.62 3.79
C ASP A 8 -17.69 19.28 3.96
N ILE A 9 -17.18 18.36 4.77
CA ILE A 9 -17.91 17.14 5.13
C ILE A 9 -19.28 17.48 5.73
N HIS A 10 -19.37 18.50 6.58
CA HIS A 10 -20.65 18.93 7.16
C HIS A 10 -21.60 19.52 6.11
N SER A 11 -21.11 20.30 5.14
CA SER A 11 -21.94 21.10 4.23
C SER A 11 -22.46 20.34 3.00
N PHE A 12 -21.86 19.22 2.61
CA PHE A 12 -22.28 18.42 1.47
C PHE A 12 -23.19 17.26 1.88
N ASP A 13 -24.29 17.06 1.17
CA ASP A 13 -25.22 15.93 1.41
C ASP A 13 -24.71 14.62 0.80
N THR A 14 -23.94 14.71 -0.29
CA THR A 14 -23.37 13.55 -0.98
C THR A 14 -21.85 13.63 -0.94
N ILE A 15 -21.21 12.55 -0.50
CA ILE A 15 -19.74 12.42 -0.38
C ILE A 15 -19.33 11.14 -1.06
N ILE A 16 -18.33 11.22 -1.93
CA ILE A 16 -17.76 10.07 -2.65
C ILE A 16 -16.28 10.00 -2.33
N ILE A 17 -15.82 8.85 -1.84
CA ILE A 17 -14.44 8.68 -1.40
C ILE A 17 -13.73 7.72 -2.34
N HIS A 18 -12.61 8.17 -2.88
CA HIS A 18 -11.73 7.48 -3.81
C HIS A 18 -10.40 7.11 -3.17
N ARG A 19 -9.62 6.30 -3.86
CA ARG A 19 -8.25 5.88 -3.53
C ARG A 19 -7.50 5.49 -4.80
N HIS A 20 -6.26 5.00 -4.66
CA HIS A 20 -5.43 4.61 -5.80
C HIS A 20 -5.79 3.23 -6.40
N VAL A 21 -5.40 3.02 -7.67
CA VAL A 21 -5.43 1.70 -8.35
C VAL A 21 -4.50 0.71 -7.66
N ARG A 22 -4.85 -0.60 -7.72
CA ARG A 22 -4.13 -1.67 -7.00
C ARG A 22 -4.01 -1.35 -5.52
N PRO A 23 -5.15 -1.23 -4.84
CA PRO A 23 -5.20 -0.80 -3.46
C PRO A 23 -4.46 -1.77 -2.54
N ASP A 24 -3.92 -1.22 -1.49
CA ASP A 24 -3.40 -1.91 -0.33
C ASP A 24 -4.30 -1.69 0.89
N PRO A 25 -3.95 -2.23 2.06
CA PRO A 25 -4.74 -2.04 3.26
C PRO A 25 -4.88 -0.58 3.70
N ASP A 26 -3.91 0.32 3.42
CA ASP A 26 -4.03 1.72 3.79
C ASP A 26 -5.00 2.47 2.89
N ALA A 27 -4.98 2.21 1.59
CA ALA A 27 -5.94 2.77 0.65
C ALA A 27 -7.39 2.41 1.04
N ILE A 28 -7.65 1.15 1.41
CA ILE A 28 -8.99 0.71 1.86
C ILE A 28 -9.29 1.23 3.27
N GLY A 29 -8.33 1.17 4.18
CA GLY A 29 -8.47 1.60 5.57
C GLY A 29 -8.82 3.08 5.69
N SER A 30 -8.09 3.93 4.98
CA SER A 30 -8.32 5.38 4.95
C SER A 30 -9.64 5.74 4.27
N GLN A 31 -9.92 5.20 3.08
CA GLN A 31 -11.14 5.43 2.33
C GLN A 31 -12.38 5.00 3.12
N CYS A 32 -12.42 3.73 3.52
CA CYS A 32 -13.61 3.13 4.13
C CYS A 32 -13.75 3.51 5.61
N GLY A 33 -12.63 3.72 6.31
CA GLY A 33 -12.63 4.22 7.69
C GLY A 33 -13.25 5.61 7.78
N LEU A 34 -12.86 6.52 6.87
CA LEU A 34 -13.48 7.85 6.77
C LEU A 34 -14.97 7.75 6.44
N ALA A 35 -15.35 6.89 5.49
CA ALA A 35 -16.75 6.68 5.13
C ALA A 35 -17.61 6.22 6.32
N GLU A 36 -17.13 5.26 7.10
CA GLU A 36 -17.86 4.74 8.27
C GLU A 36 -18.00 5.79 9.36
N MET A 37 -17.00 6.62 9.59
CA MET A 37 -17.11 7.73 10.53
C MET A 37 -18.14 8.77 10.07
N ILE A 38 -18.14 9.13 8.77
CA ILE A 38 -19.11 10.09 8.24
C ILE A 38 -20.53 9.53 8.29
N LYS A 39 -20.73 8.25 7.90
CA LYS A 39 -22.04 7.59 7.98
C LYS A 39 -22.59 7.55 9.40
N ALA A 40 -21.74 7.29 10.38
CA ALA A 40 -22.14 7.25 11.79
C ALA A 40 -22.46 8.64 12.36
N SER A 41 -21.67 9.66 11.97
CA SER A 41 -21.83 11.03 12.51
C SER A 41 -22.94 11.82 11.82
N TYR A 42 -23.21 11.51 10.56
CA TYR A 42 -24.19 12.19 9.73
C TYR A 42 -25.10 11.19 8.98
N PRO A 43 -26.02 10.50 9.66
CA PRO A 43 -26.81 9.41 9.06
C PRO A 43 -27.70 9.82 7.88
N ALA A 44 -28.00 11.11 7.72
CA ALA A 44 -28.77 11.63 6.60
C ALA A 44 -27.95 11.81 5.30
N LYS A 45 -26.62 11.77 5.38
CA LYS A 45 -25.75 11.95 4.22
C LYS A 45 -25.63 10.68 3.40
N LYS A 46 -25.48 10.86 2.09
CA LYS A 46 -25.15 9.79 1.15
C LYS A 46 -23.63 9.67 1.02
N VAL A 47 -23.05 8.61 1.55
CA VAL A 47 -21.60 8.41 1.53
C VAL A 47 -21.28 7.13 0.77
N TYR A 48 -20.45 7.26 -0.25
CA TYR A 48 -20.08 6.17 -1.15
C TYR A 48 -18.56 5.98 -1.17
N VAL A 49 -18.14 4.73 -1.29
CA VAL A 49 -16.75 4.31 -1.50
C VAL A 49 -16.65 3.56 -2.81
N VAL A 50 -15.84 4.01 -3.73
CA VAL A 50 -15.79 3.50 -5.10
C VAL A 50 -14.39 3.02 -5.49
N GLY A 51 -14.31 2.21 -6.54
CA GLY A 51 -13.08 1.68 -7.10
C GLY A 51 -13.06 0.14 -7.07
N TYR A 52 -12.08 -0.45 -7.76
CA TYR A 52 -11.91 -1.90 -7.85
C TYR A 52 -11.37 -2.49 -6.54
N LEU A 53 -12.01 -3.52 -6.01
CA LEU A 53 -11.56 -4.23 -4.81
C LEU A 53 -11.02 -5.62 -5.21
N PRO A 54 -9.73 -5.91 -4.98
CA PRO A 54 -9.20 -7.25 -5.22
C PRO A 54 -9.70 -8.22 -4.14
N GLN A 55 -9.85 -9.49 -4.51
CA GLN A 55 -10.34 -10.55 -3.63
C GLN A 55 -9.57 -10.64 -2.30
N SER A 56 -8.27 -10.40 -2.33
CA SER A 56 -7.41 -10.41 -1.14
C SER A 56 -7.73 -9.33 -0.11
N LEU A 57 -8.54 -8.32 -0.45
CA LEU A 57 -8.95 -7.23 0.45
C LEU A 57 -10.47 -7.19 0.71
N GLU A 58 -11.24 -8.14 0.16
CA GLU A 58 -12.70 -8.23 0.36
C GLU A 58 -13.08 -8.41 1.84
N TYR A 59 -12.19 -8.96 2.66
CA TYR A 59 -12.39 -9.08 4.09
C TYR A 59 -12.46 -7.73 4.82
N LEU A 60 -11.91 -6.67 4.23
CA LEU A 60 -11.95 -5.32 4.82
C LEU A 60 -13.30 -4.65 4.59
N TYR A 61 -13.74 -4.55 3.33
CA TYR A 61 -14.94 -3.80 2.99
C TYR A 61 -15.55 -4.26 1.66
N LYS A 62 -16.68 -3.64 1.27
CA LYS A 62 -17.34 -3.81 -0.03
C LYS A 62 -17.51 -2.44 -0.69
N MET A 63 -17.12 -2.31 -1.96
CA MET A 63 -17.25 -1.06 -2.72
C MET A 63 -18.67 -0.84 -3.22
N ASP A 64 -19.02 0.44 -3.37
CA ASP A 64 -20.30 0.87 -3.94
C ASP A 64 -20.19 1.03 -5.46
N GLU A 65 -21.29 0.68 -6.17
CA GLU A 65 -21.47 0.99 -7.58
C GLU A 65 -22.46 2.14 -7.70
N ILE A 66 -22.04 3.25 -8.31
CA ILE A 66 -22.84 4.47 -8.45
C ILE A 66 -22.82 5.00 -9.88
N SER A 67 -23.91 5.67 -10.29
CA SER A 67 -24.00 6.31 -11.58
C SER A 67 -23.29 7.68 -11.60
N ASP A 68 -23.02 8.21 -12.80
CA ASP A 68 -22.32 9.49 -12.99
C ASP A 68 -23.11 10.68 -12.42
N GLU A 69 -24.43 10.60 -12.39
CA GLU A 69 -25.29 11.66 -11.86
C GLU A 69 -25.06 11.92 -10.37
N VAL A 70 -24.58 10.93 -9.62
CA VAL A 70 -24.31 11.05 -8.17
C VAL A 70 -23.16 12.02 -7.91
N TYR A 71 -22.25 12.19 -8.87
CA TYR A 71 -21.10 13.07 -8.74
C TYR A 71 -21.43 14.57 -8.83
N LYS A 72 -22.51 14.94 -9.56
CA LYS A 72 -22.79 16.31 -9.97
C LYS A 72 -22.69 17.37 -8.87
N ASP A 73 -23.19 17.10 -7.68
CA ASP A 73 -23.18 18.03 -6.53
C ASP A 73 -22.42 17.45 -5.33
N ALA A 74 -21.62 16.39 -5.55
CA ALA A 74 -20.91 15.68 -4.50
C ALA A 74 -19.60 16.37 -4.08
N LEU A 75 -19.25 16.19 -2.82
CA LEU A 75 -17.89 16.32 -2.34
C LEU A 75 -17.14 15.03 -2.70
N VAL A 76 -16.06 15.15 -3.44
CA VAL A 76 -15.15 14.03 -3.70
C VAL A 76 -13.94 14.15 -2.79
N ILE A 77 -13.59 13.06 -2.11
CA ILE A 77 -12.39 12.95 -1.29
C ILE A 77 -11.54 11.82 -1.88
N VAL A 78 -10.28 12.11 -2.19
CA VAL A 78 -9.31 11.10 -2.63
C VAL A 78 -8.32 10.86 -1.49
N CYS A 79 -8.31 9.63 -0.99
CA CYS A 79 -7.39 9.17 0.04
C CYS A 79 -6.21 8.44 -0.58
N ASP A 80 -5.04 8.55 0.04
CA ASP A 80 -3.88 7.71 -0.21
C ASP A 80 -3.46 7.62 -1.69
N THR A 81 -3.40 8.77 -2.37
CA THR A 81 -3.09 8.78 -3.81
C THR A 81 -2.16 9.93 -4.17
N ALA A 82 -0.89 9.58 -4.47
CA ALA A 82 0.17 10.55 -4.75
C ALA A 82 -0.11 11.42 -5.97
N ASN A 83 -0.62 10.81 -7.05
CA ASN A 83 -0.82 11.47 -8.35
C ASN A 83 -2.15 11.06 -9.00
N THR A 84 -2.62 11.91 -9.90
CA THR A 84 -3.91 11.78 -10.58
C THR A 84 -4.03 10.53 -11.44
N GLU A 85 -2.94 10.07 -12.07
CA GLU A 85 -2.91 8.86 -12.90
C GLU A 85 -3.22 7.58 -12.11
N ARG A 86 -3.00 7.62 -10.81
CA ARG A 86 -3.25 6.48 -9.92
C ARG A 86 -4.63 6.48 -9.28
N VAL A 87 -5.44 7.52 -9.43
CA VAL A 87 -6.81 7.48 -8.91
C VAL A 87 -7.61 6.40 -9.64
N ASP A 88 -8.22 5.48 -8.90
CA ASP A 88 -8.81 4.25 -9.47
C ASP A 88 -10.04 4.52 -10.35
N ASP A 89 -10.85 5.49 -10.02
CA ASP A 89 -12.03 5.87 -10.80
C ASP A 89 -11.86 7.27 -11.39
N ALA A 90 -11.81 7.38 -12.71
CA ALA A 90 -11.57 8.62 -13.43
C ALA A 90 -12.62 9.73 -13.16
N ARG A 91 -13.79 9.39 -12.61
CA ARG A 91 -14.85 10.34 -12.24
C ARG A 91 -14.51 11.18 -11.01
N TYR A 92 -13.41 10.91 -10.32
CA TYR A 92 -12.99 11.66 -9.11
C TYR A 92 -12.98 13.19 -9.30
N SER A 93 -12.74 13.68 -10.52
CA SER A 93 -12.65 15.10 -10.86
C SER A 93 -13.99 15.73 -11.29
N THR A 94 -15.08 14.96 -11.33
CA THR A 94 -16.39 15.44 -11.83
C THR A 94 -17.33 15.91 -10.73
N GLY A 95 -16.90 15.83 -9.46
CA GLY A 95 -17.64 16.36 -8.31
C GLY A 95 -17.59 17.89 -8.24
N LYS A 96 -18.42 18.45 -7.37
CA LYS A 96 -18.50 19.90 -7.14
C LYS A 96 -17.28 20.44 -6.41
N LYS A 97 -16.64 19.64 -5.58
CA LYS A 97 -15.44 19.96 -4.83
C LYS A 97 -14.60 18.72 -4.64
N LEU A 98 -13.27 18.89 -4.67
CA LEU A 98 -12.28 17.81 -4.56
C LEU A 98 -11.33 18.07 -3.40
N ILE A 99 -11.18 17.07 -2.52
CA ILE A 99 -10.22 17.07 -1.40
C ILE A 99 -9.24 15.92 -1.60
N LYS A 100 -7.96 16.20 -1.38
CA LYS A 100 -6.89 15.18 -1.29
C LYS A 100 -6.47 15.02 0.18
N ILE A 101 -6.40 13.76 0.68
CA ILE A 101 -5.80 13.40 1.98
C ILE A 101 -4.78 12.30 1.72
N ASP A 102 -3.49 12.57 1.98
CA ASP A 102 -2.41 11.70 1.52
C ASP A 102 -1.15 11.84 2.39
N HIS A 103 -0.36 10.77 2.49
CA HIS A 103 0.92 10.78 3.18
C HIS A 103 2.13 10.66 2.23
N HIS A 104 1.90 10.52 0.95
CA HIS A 104 2.96 10.44 -0.07
C HIS A 104 3.55 11.82 -0.42
N PRO A 105 4.77 11.89 -0.98
CA PRO A 105 5.33 13.11 -1.55
C PRO A 105 4.38 13.72 -2.59
N ASN A 106 4.04 15.00 -2.43
CA ASN A 106 3.07 15.70 -3.25
C ASN A 106 3.69 16.18 -4.60
N VAL A 107 4.04 15.22 -5.45
CA VAL A 107 4.68 15.49 -6.76
C VAL A 107 3.69 15.91 -7.85
N ASP A 108 2.42 15.56 -7.70
CA ASP A 108 1.31 15.95 -8.56
C ASP A 108 0.19 16.53 -7.67
N PRO A 109 0.21 17.86 -7.41
CA PRO A 109 -0.78 18.50 -6.57
C PRO A 109 -2.12 18.61 -7.28
N TYR A 110 -3.19 18.10 -6.66
CA TYR A 110 -4.55 18.16 -7.16
C TYR A 110 -5.58 18.32 -6.04
N GLY A 111 -6.75 18.86 -6.37
CA GLY A 111 -7.85 19.10 -5.44
C GLY A 111 -7.91 20.55 -4.96
N ASP A 112 -9.12 20.99 -4.55
CA ASP A 112 -9.38 22.31 -4.01
C ASP A 112 -8.79 22.48 -2.61
N ILE A 113 -8.68 21.37 -1.87
CA ILE A 113 -8.04 21.28 -0.56
C ILE A 113 -7.11 20.07 -0.57
N MET A 114 -5.89 20.26 -0.07
CA MET A 114 -4.91 19.20 0.07
C MET A 114 -4.43 19.13 1.52
N HIS A 115 -4.66 17.99 2.17
CA HIS A 115 -4.06 17.62 3.45
C HIS A 115 -3.03 16.53 3.21
N VAL A 116 -1.78 16.94 2.97
CA VAL A 116 -0.66 16.04 2.71
C VAL A 116 0.37 16.18 3.83
N ASP A 117 0.69 15.06 4.48
CA ASP A 117 1.70 15.00 5.54
C ASP A 117 2.58 13.76 5.35
N THR A 118 3.76 13.95 4.76
CA THR A 118 4.73 12.87 4.47
C THR A 118 5.45 12.34 5.72
N THR A 119 5.18 12.89 6.89
CA THR A 119 5.71 12.41 8.17
C THR A 119 4.78 11.43 8.87
N ALA A 120 3.53 11.31 8.39
CA ALA A 120 2.60 10.30 8.87
C ALA A 120 2.99 8.91 8.35
N SER A 121 2.76 7.89 9.14
CA SER A 121 3.08 6.51 8.77
C SER A 121 2.17 5.95 7.69
N SER A 122 0.97 6.50 7.55
CA SER A 122 -0.08 6.08 6.63
C SER A 122 -1.14 7.17 6.46
N THR A 123 -1.92 7.11 5.40
CA THR A 123 -3.11 7.96 5.26
C THR A 123 -4.17 7.61 6.30
N SER A 124 -4.28 6.36 6.71
CA SER A 124 -5.15 5.91 7.81
C SER A 124 -4.82 6.61 9.14
N GLU A 125 -3.53 6.86 9.44
CA GLU A 125 -3.12 7.68 10.59
C GLU A 125 -3.68 9.10 10.48
N LEU A 126 -3.60 9.72 9.29
CA LEU A 126 -4.17 11.06 9.05
C LEU A 126 -5.70 11.10 9.20
N ILE A 127 -6.40 10.04 8.80
CA ILE A 127 -7.86 9.91 8.97
C ILE A 127 -8.22 9.78 10.46
N PHE A 128 -7.44 9.02 11.25
CA PHE A 128 -7.62 9.00 12.71
C PHE A 128 -7.42 10.39 13.33
N GLU A 129 -6.35 11.09 12.97
CA GLU A 129 -6.07 12.44 13.46
C GLU A 129 -7.12 13.48 13.05
N LEU A 130 -7.72 13.30 11.86
CA LEU A 130 -8.84 14.15 11.44
C LEU A 130 -10.03 13.97 12.40
N ALA A 131 -10.34 12.73 12.77
CA ALA A 131 -11.40 12.44 13.74
C ALA A 131 -11.07 12.98 15.13
N GLU A 132 -9.85 12.78 15.62
CA GLU A 132 -9.40 13.27 16.93
C GLU A 132 -9.48 14.80 17.01
N SER A 133 -9.11 15.51 15.93
CA SER A 133 -9.18 16.98 15.86
C SER A 133 -10.60 17.54 15.64
N SER A 134 -11.58 16.67 15.43
CA SER A 134 -12.94 17.07 15.02
C SER A 134 -13.83 17.56 16.19
N ASN A 135 -13.35 17.50 17.44
CA ASN A 135 -14.18 17.78 18.63
C ASN A 135 -15.49 16.95 18.61
N GLU A 136 -15.37 15.64 18.39
CA GLU A 136 -16.46 14.67 18.33
C GLU A 136 -17.43 14.81 17.13
N GLN A 137 -17.11 15.66 16.14
CA GLN A 137 -17.90 15.76 14.92
C GLN A 137 -17.79 14.51 14.04
N LEU A 138 -16.69 13.77 14.14
CA LEU A 138 -16.49 12.47 13.50
C LEU A 138 -16.32 11.38 14.56
N VAL A 139 -17.31 10.50 14.65
CA VAL A 139 -17.33 9.41 15.62
C VAL A 139 -16.57 8.20 15.07
N VAL A 140 -15.51 7.78 15.74
CA VAL A 140 -14.81 6.54 15.43
C VAL A 140 -15.63 5.36 15.96
N THR A 141 -16.30 4.65 15.06
CA THR A 141 -17.03 3.40 15.37
C THR A 141 -16.08 2.21 15.43
N ASP A 142 -16.54 1.06 15.94
CA ASP A 142 -15.74 -0.19 15.94
C ASP A 142 -15.33 -0.59 14.53
N LYS A 143 -16.25 -0.45 13.56
CA LYS A 143 -15.96 -0.74 12.15
C LYS A 143 -14.95 0.24 11.53
N ALA A 144 -15.07 1.54 11.81
CA ALA A 144 -14.09 2.54 11.38
C ALA A 144 -12.71 2.27 12.00
N ALA A 145 -12.67 1.96 13.29
CA ALA A 145 -11.42 1.65 14.01
C ALA A 145 -10.71 0.43 13.42
N ARG A 146 -11.46 -0.65 13.13
CA ARG A 146 -10.94 -1.85 12.47
C ARG A 146 -10.28 -1.52 11.13
N LEU A 147 -10.93 -0.70 10.31
CA LEU A 147 -10.45 -0.32 8.97
C LEU A 147 -9.19 0.55 9.06
N ILE A 148 -9.22 1.60 9.88
CA ILE A 148 -8.10 2.51 10.08
C ILE A 148 -6.89 1.76 10.67
N TYR A 149 -7.13 0.87 11.65
CA TYR A 149 -6.08 0.03 12.21
C TYR A 149 -5.45 -0.90 11.16
N ALA A 150 -6.27 -1.51 10.31
CA ALA A 150 -5.77 -2.35 9.21
C ALA A 150 -4.87 -1.57 8.24
N GLY A 151 -5.23 -0.32 7.91
CA GLY A 151 -4.40 0.55 7.09
C GLY A 151 -3.06 0.87 7.76
N ILE A 152 -3.08 1.29 9.02
CA ILE A 152 -1.85 1.60 9.78
C ILE A 152 -0.90 0.39 9.80
N ILE A 153 -1.37 -0.81 10.12
CA ILE A 153 -0.50 -1.99 10.19
C ILE A 153 0.01 -2.44 8.81
N GLY A 154 -0.75 -2.18 7.74
CA GLY A 154 -0.31 -2.42 6.37
C GLY A 154 0.94 -1.60 6.04
N ASP A 155 0.86 -0.29 6.17
CA ASP A 155 1.91 0.66 5.78
C ASP A 155 3.09 0.73 6.77
N THR A 156 2.89 0.30 8.00
CA THR A 156 3.97 0.20 8.98
C THR A 156 4.64 -1.18 9.02
N GLY A 157 4.18 -2.12 8.18
CA GLY A 157 4.65 -3.50 8.24
C GLY A 157 4.53 -4.08 9.65
N ARG A 158 3.39 -3.92 10.29
CA ARG A 158 3.15 -4.33 11.70
C ARG A 158 4.01 -3.55 12.69
N PHE A 159 4.13 -2.24 12.48
CA PHE A 159 4.95 -1.32 13.29
C PHE A 159 6.46 -1.59 13.24
N LEU A 160 6.95 -2.27 12.20
CA LEU A 160 8.36 -2.60 12.02
C LEU A 160 9.11 -1.60 11.12
N PHE A 161 8.39 -0.79 10.33
CA PHE A 161 9.03 0.14 9.42
C PHE A 161 9.44 1.44 10.12
N PRO A 162 10.49 2.13 9.61
CA PRO A 162 10.99 3.39 10.20
C PRO A 162 9.97 4.53 10.23
N SER A 163 8.90 4.46 9.42
CA SER A 163 7.78 5.39 9.44
C SER A 163 6.93 5.31 10.71
N THR A 164 7.06 4.23 11.50
CA THR A 164 6.35 4.06 12.77
C THR A 164 6.88 5.02 13.82
N THR A 165 6.02 5.89 14.34
CA THR A 165 6.37 6.94 15.30
C THR A 165 5.47 6.88 16.54
N GLU A 166 5.69 7.81 17.49
CA GLU A 166 4.79 8.00 18.63
C GLU A 166 3.35 8.29 18.18
N ARG A 167 3.15 9.09 17.12
CA ARG A 167 1.83 9.36 16.51
C ARG A 167 1.13 8.07 16.09
N THR A 168 1.86 7.18 15.45
CA THR A 168 1.35 5.89 14.99
C THR A 168 0.87 5.04 16.16
N PHE A 169 1.67 4.93 17.23
CA PHE A 169 1.28 4.20 18.43
C PHE A 169 0.14 4.88 19.19
N HIS A 170 0.07 6.22 19.20
CA HIS A 170 -1.05 6.96 19.76
C HIS A 170 -2.35 6.62 19.03
N ALA A 171 -2.36 6.67 17.69
CA ALA A 171 -3.50 6.27 16.88
C ALA A 171 -3.90 4.82 17.17
N ALA A 172 -2.96 3.88 17.08
CA ALA A 172 -3.20 2.46 17.33
C ALA A 172 -3.78 2.22 18.72
N SER A 173 -3.22 2.84 19.78
CA SER A 173 -3.67 2.66 21.16
C SER A 173 -5.11 3.15 21.41
N ASN A 174 -5.55 4.16 20.67
CA ASN A 174 -6.94 4.63 20.75
C ASN A 174 -7.90 3.75 19.93
N LEU A 175 -7.47 3.28 18.77
CA LEU A 175 -8.28 2.41 17.93
C LEU A 175 -8.58 1.07 18.60
N ILE A 176 -7.59 0.45 19.27
CA ILE A 176 -7.76 -0.85 19.95
C ILE A 176 -8.64 -0.80 21.21
N LYS A 177 -9.07 0.41 21.64
CA LYS A 177 -10.11 0.53 22.68
C LYS A 177 -11.51 0.20 22.16
N LYS A 178 -11.66 0.09 20.84
CA LYS A 178 -12.91 -0.25 20.17
C LYS A 178 -13.06 -1.78 20.05
N ASP A 179 -14.31 -2.22 19.87
CA ASP A 179 -14.63 -3.66 19.81
C ASP A 179 -14.43 -4.21 18.40
N PHE A 180 -13.23 -4.71 18.12
CA PHE A 180 -12.91 -5.47 16.90
C PHE A 180 -11.78 -6.46 17.16
N SER A 181 -11.69 -7.50 16.34
CA SER A 181 -10.64 -8.51 16.46
C SER A 181 -9.37 -8.08 15.71
N ILE A 182 -8.31 -7.79 16.47
CA ILE A 182 -6.97 -7.55 15.91
C ILE A 182 -6.46 -8.84 15.23
N ASN A 183 -6.66 -10.01 15.84
CA ASN A 183 -6.22 -11.28 15.28
C ASN A 183 -6.86 -11.55 13.92
N GLU A 184 -8.17 -11.30 13.77
CA GLU A 184 -8.86 -11.45 12.47
C GLU A 184 -8.21 -10.61 11.36
N ILE A 185 -7.79 -9.37 11.68
CA ILE A 185 -7.09 -8.52 10.69
C ILE A 185 -5.75 -9.15 10.30
N TYR A 186 -4.95 -9.58 11.30
CA TYR A 186 -3.65 -10.20 11.04
C TYR A 186 -3.78 -11.52 10.28
N ASP A 187 -4.73 -12.37 10.66
CA ASP A 187 -4.97 -13.66 10.00
C ASP A 187 -5.30 -13.45 8.52
N ASN A 188 -6.26 -12.56 8.21
CA ASN A 188 -6.62 -12.27 6.81
C ASN A 188 -5.50 -11.56 6.02
N MET A 189 -4.76 -10.66 6.64
CA MET A 189 -3.72 -9.87 5.95
C MET A 189 -2.46 -10.70 5.67
N TYR A 190 -2.14 -11.67 6.51
CA TYR A 190 -0.89 -12.42 6.46
C TYR A 190 -1.09 -13.93 6.27
N GLU A 191 -2.33 -14.37 6.06
CA GLU A 191 -2.60 -15.75 5.68
C GLU A 191 -1.84 -16.07 4.40
N THR A 192 -1.17 -17.21 4.40
CA THR A 192 -0.39 -17.66 3.25
C THR A 192 -0.86 -19.05 2.85
N SER A 193 -1.01 -19.30 1.56
CA SER A 193 -1.35 -20.65 1.08
C SER A 193 -0.21 -21.64 1.34
N ILE A 194 -0.53 -22.93 1.35
CA ILE A 194 0.46 -23.98 1.55
C ILE A 194 1.50 -23.99 0.41
N GLU A 195 1.08 -23.68 -0.80
CA GLU A 195 1.92 -23.54 -2.00
C GLU A 195 2.94 -22.42 -1.80
N MET A 196 2.47 -21.26 -1.34
CA MET A 196 3.34 -20.12 -1.05
C MET A 196 4.26 -20.39 0.15
N ALA A 197 3.80 -21.10 1.17
CA ALA A 197 4.66 -21.49 2.30
C ALA A 197 5.79 -22.42 1.83
N HIS A 198 5.49 -23.40 0.98
CA HIS A 198 6.49 -24.27 0.39
C HIS A 198 7.46 -23.51 -0.53
N LEU A 199 6.96 -22.60 -1.39
CA LEU A 199 7.80 -21.76 -2.23
C LEU A 199 8.74 -20.87 -1.41
N ASN A 200 8.25 -20.25 -0.33
CA ASN A 200 9.08 -19.47 0.58
C ASN A 200 10.17 -20.33 1.22
N GLY A 201 9.84 -21.57 1.60
CA GLY A 201 10.82 -22.56 2.08
C GLY A 201 11.90 -22.86 1.04
N TYR A 202 11.51 -23.06 -0.22
CA TYR A 202 12.45 -23.26 -1.34
C TYR A 202 13.36 -22.04 -1.52
N VAL A 203 12.79 -20.82 -1.52
CA VAL A 203 13.57 -19.58 -1.65
C VAL A 203 14.63 -19.48 -0.57
N LEU A 204 14.25 -19.70 0.70
CA LEU A 204 15.17 -19.62 1.84
C LEU A 204 16.28 -20.70 1.79
N GLN A 205 16.03 -21.85 1.22
CA GLN A 205 17.02 -22.93 1.08
C GLN A 205 17.95 -22.76 -0.11
N ASN A 206 17.51 -22.10 -1.21
CA ASN A 206 18.18 -22.13 -2.49
C ASN A 206 18.68 -20.75 -2.97
N PHE A 207 18.37 -19.65 -2.26
CA PHE A 207 18.92 -18.35 -2.65
C PHE A 207 20.46 -18.37 -2.54
N LYS A 208 21.10 -17.61 -3.40
CA LYS A 208 22.55 -17.41 -3.36
C LYS A 208 22.85 -16.08 -2.69
N LEU A 209 23.88 -16.04 -1.85
CA LEU A 209 24.37 -14.80 -1.21
C LEU A 209 25.78 -14.52 -1.67
N THR A 210 26.01 -13.32 -2.21
CA THR A 210 27.34 -12.87 -2.62
C THR A 210 28.12 -12.29 -1.42
N GLU A 211 29.43 -12.16 -1.58
CA GLU A 211 30.29 -11.57 -0.53
C GLU A 211 29.93 -10.12 -0.22
N GLU A 212 29.37 -9.39 -1.21
CA GLU A 212 28.92 -8.00 -1.05
C GLU A 212 27.58 -7.86 -0.32
N GLY A 213 26.88 -8.97 -0.07
CA GLY A 213 25.59 -9.00 0.60
C GLY A 213 24.39 -8.92 -0.34
N VAL A 214 24.54 -9.34 -1.60
CA VAL A 214 23.41 -9.46 -2.53
C VAL A 214 22.83 -10.87 -2.47
N GLY A 215 21.56 -10.98 -2.03
CA GLY A 215 20.78 -12.21 -2.12
C GLY A 215 20.10 -12.32 -3.49
N HIS A 216 20.18 -13.47 -4.16
CA HIS A 216 19.46 -13.63 -5.43
C HIS A 216 18.96 -15.05 -5.66
N ILE A 217 17.85 -15.17 -6.39
CA ILE A 217 17.27 -16.46 -6.79
C ILE A 217 16.54 -16.33 -8.11
N ASN A 218 16.64 -17.41 -8.93
CA ASN A 218 15.93 -17.55 -10.18
C ASN A 218 14.71 -18.46 -9.97
N MET A 219 13.54 -17.97 -10.31
CA MET A 219 12.29 -18.72 -10.33
C MET A 219 11.90 -18.97 -11.79
N THR A 220 12.22 -20.15 -12.28
CA THR A 220 11.83 -20.58 -13.63
C THR A 220 10.34 -20.86 -13.68
N LYS A 221 9.75 -20.83 -14.89
CA LYS A 221 8.35 -21.20 -15.09
C LYS A 221 8.08 -22.63 -14.58
N ALA A 222 8.98 -23.58 -14.90
CA ALA A 222 8.86 -24.95 -14.41
C ALA A 222 8.85 -25.06 -12.87
N LEU A 223 9.65 -24.25 -12.19
CA LEU A 223 9.65 -24.19 -10.72
C LEU A 223 8.33 -23.64 -10.18
N MET A 224 7.82 -22.54 -10.75
CA MET A 224 6.54 -21.97 -10.33
C MET A 224 5.38 -22.94 -10.57
N ASP A 225 5.40 -23.67 -11.69
CA ASP A 225 4.42 -24.71 -11.99
C ASP A 225 4.49 -25.87 -10.97
N GLU A 226 5.70 -26.29 -10.57
CA GLU A 226 5.90 -27.33 -9.54
C GLU A 226 5.25 -26.97 -8.20
N TYR A 227 5.33 -25.67 -7.81
CA TYR A 227 4.70 -25.17 -6.59
C TYR A 227 3.25 -24.68 -6.80
N ASN A 228 2.69 -24.87 -8.00
CA ASN A 228 1.32 -24.43 -8.35
C ASN A 228 1.06 -22.96 -8.04
N VAL A 229 2.01 -22.09 -8.39
CA VAL A 229 1.91 -20.62 -8.22
C VAL A 229 2.17 -19.91 -9.54
N ASN A 230 1.51 -18.79 -9.75
CA ASN A 230 1.80 -17.89 -10.87
C ASN A 230 2.88 -16.86 -10.53
N SER A 231 3.37 -16.10 -11.52
CA SER A 231 4.40 -15.07 -11.36
C SER A 231 4.01 -13.97 -10.36
N GLU A 232 2.72 -13.60 -10.31
CA GLU A 232 2.23 -12.58 -9.36
C GLU A 232 2.32 -13.08 -7.92
N GLN A 233 1.84 -14.28 -7.66
CA GLN A 233 1.95 -14.94 -6.35
C GLN A 233 3.42 -15.14 -5.97
N ALA A 234 4.24 -15.71 -6.85
CA ALA A 234 5.66 -15.94 -6.60
C ALA A 234 6.44 -14.64 -6.30
N SER A 235 5.99 -13.50 -6.84
CA SER A 235 6.61 -12.20 -6.56
C SER A 235 6.52 -11.78 -5.10
N LEU A 236 5.56 -12.29 -4.33
CA LEU A 236 5.41 -12.03 -2.91
C LEU A 236 6.55 -12.63 -2.09
N ALA A 237 7.18 -13.70 -2.59
CA ALA A 237 8.32 -14.33 -1.93
C ALA A 237 9.56 -13.41 -1.84
N VAL A 238 9.55 -12.26 -2.54
CA VAL A 238 10.63 -11.26 -2.43
C VAL A 238 10.84 -10.78 -0.99
N SER A 239 9.83 -10.78 -0.15
CA SER A 239 9.94 -10.37 1.25
C SER A 239 10.73 -11.36 2.13
N SER A 240 10.86 -12.62 1.72
CA SER A 240 11.47 -13.69 2.53
C SER A 240 12.94 -13.47 2.88
N LEU A 241 13.69 -12.77 2.03
CA LEU A 241 15.14 -12.55 2.21
C LEU A 241 15.48 -11.34 3.10
N GLY A 242 14.51 -10.48 3.41
CA GLY A 242 14.76 -9.19 4.09
C GLY A 242 15.31 -9.31 5.52
N HIS A 243 15.04 -10.39 6.22
CA HIS A 243 15.48 -10.58 7.62
C HIS A 243 16.75 -11.41 7.78
N ILE A 244 17.36 -11.82 6.66
CA ILE A 244 18.57 -12.66 6.71
C ILE A 244 19.79 -11.78 7.05
N LYS A 245 20.57 -12.23 8.03
CA LYS A 245 21.81 -11.57 8.39
C LYS A 245 22.82 -11.60 7.23
N GLY A 246 23.42 -10.46 6.91
CA GLY A 246 24.37 -10.32 5.82
C GLY A 246 23.76 -9.96 4.46
N VAL A 247 22.45 -10.11 4.29
CA VAL A 247 21.76 -9.59 3.09
C VAL A 247 21.55 -8.10 3.25
N LYS A 248 22.08 -7.30 2.32
CA LYS A 248 21.92 -5.83 2.21
C LYS A 248 20.88 -5.47 1.16
N ALA A 249 20.97 -6.08 -0.02
CA ALA A 249 20.00 -5.98 -1.11
C ALA A 249 19.71 -7.37 -1.67
N TRP A 250 18.55 -7.55 -2.30
CA TRP A 250 18.20 -8.84 -2.89
C TRP A 250 17.30 -8.69 -4.09
N VAL A 251 17.33 -9.71 -4.93
CA VAL A 251 16.55 -9.78 -6.16
C VAL A 251 15.98 -11.18 -6.36
N ILE A 252 14.72 -11.21 -6.78
CA ILE A 252 14.06 -12.41 -7.27
C ILE A 252 13.76 -12.21 -8.76
N PHE A 253 14.17 -13.17 -9.58
CA PHE A 253 13.90 -13.23 -11.00
C PHE A 253 12.77 -14.24 -11.25
N LEU A 254 11.72 -13.81 -11.95
CA LEU A 254 10.52 -14.59 -12.25
C LEU A 254 10.39 -14.72 -13.75
N GLU A 255 10.56 -15.94 -14.28
CA GLU A 255 10.43 -16.21 -15.69
C GLU A 255 8.96 -16.15 -16.13
N GLU A 256 8.67 -15.31 -17.12
CA GLU A 256 7.38 -15.21 -17.81
C GLU A 256 7.55 -15.63 -19.27
N GLU A 257 6.50 -15.59 -20.10
CA GLU A 257 6.57 -16.09 -21.48
C GLU A 257 7.59 -15.35 -22.33
N ASP A 258 7.60 -14.00 -22.26
CA ASP A 258 8.42 -13.15 -23.14
C ASP A 258 9.50 -12.37 -22.38
N LEU A 259 9.57 -12.47 -21.08
CA LEU A 259 10.49 -11.71 -20.24
C LEU A 259 10.76 -12.39 -18.89
N ILE A 260 11.76 -11.88 -18.19
CA ILE A 260 12.02 -12.21 -16.80
C ILE A 260 11.69 -10.97 -15.97
N ARG A 261 10.69 -11.06 -15.10
CA ARG A 261 10.34 -10.01 -14.15
C ARG A 261 11.34 -9.96 -13.03
N VAL A 262 11.81 -8.76 -12.70
CA VAL A 262 12.83 -8.53 -11.68
C VAL A 262 12.20 -7.82 -10.49
N ARG A 263 12.31 -8.37 -9.30
CA ARG A 263 11.85 -7.77 -8.05
C ARG A 263 13.04 -7.50 -7.15
N LEU A 264 13.33 -6.22 -6.93
CA LEU A 264 14.46 -5.76 -6.13
C LEU A 264 13.99 -5.18 -4.80
N ARG A 265 14.72 -5.50 -3.76
CA ARG A 265 14.52 -4.95 -2.42
C ARG A 265 15.88 -4.65 -1.77
N SER A 266 15.87 -3.74 -0.81
CA SER A 266 17.07 -3.36 -0.07
C SER A 266 16.68 -2.93 1.35
N LYS A 267 17.63 -3.02 2.26
CA LYS A 267 17.54 -2.47 3.62
C LYS A 267 18.64 -1.45 3.94
N GLY A 268 19.22 -0.85 2.90
CA GLY A 268 20.23 0.21 2.99
C GLY A 268 20.54 0.75 1.61
N PRO A 269 21.26 0.00 0.75
CA PRO A 269 21.66 0.45 -0.59
C PRO A 269 20.48 0.97 -1.43
N VAL A 270 20.68 2.11 -2.12
CA VAL A 270 19.69 2.69 -3.03
C VAL A 270 19.69 1.93 -4.35
N ILE A 271 18.62 1.21 -4.66
CA ILE A 271 18.55 0.24 -5.79
C ILE A 271 17.68 0.67 -6.99
N ASN A 272 16.95 1.77 -6.89
CA ASN A 272 16.08 2.23 -8.00
C ASN A 272 16.87 2.65 -9.24
N GLY A 273 18.11 3.13 -9.07
CA GLY A 273 19.02 3.40 -10.18
C GLY A 273 19.39 2.13 -10.96
N VAL A 274 19.61 1.01 -10.26
CA VAL A 274 19.83 -0.29 -10.90
C VAL A 274 18.58 -0.72 -11.67
N ALA A 275 17.40 -0.61 -11.07
CA ALA A 275 16.14 -0.95 -11.77
C ALA A 275 15.95 -0.13 -13.06
N ALA A 276 16.30 1.17 -13.04
CA ALA A 276 16.19 2.05 -14.21
C ALA A 276 17.11 1.63 -15.37
N MET A 277 18.26 1.01 -15.10
CA MET A 277 19.17 0.47 -16.13
C MET A 277 18.57 -0.72 -16.89
N PHE A 278 17.56 -1.40 -16.31
CA PHE A 278 16.96 -2.63 -16.83
C PHE A 278 15.44 -2.46 -17.07
N ASN A 279 15.03 -1.38 -17.74
CA ASN A 279 13.64 -1.11 -18.12
C ASN A 279 12.68 -1.11 -16.92
N GLY A 280 13.09 -0.52 -15.81
CA GLY A 280 12.33 -0.51 -14.58
C GLY A 280 12.42 0.81 -13.81
N GLY A 281 12.05 0.75 -12.53
CA GLY A 281 12.05 1.89 -11.63
C GLY A 281 11.40 1.53 -10.29
N GLY A 282 11.12 2.53 -9.47
CA GLY A 282 10.48 2.37 -8.17
C GLY A 282 11.12 3.22 -7.09
N HIS A 283 10.85 2.84 -5.84
CA HIS A 283 11.40 3.52 -4.67
C HIS A 283 12.87 3.14 -4.43
N PRO A 284 13.63 3.97 -3.68
CA PRO A 284 15.03 3.71 -3.37
C PRO A 284 15.32 2.31 -2.81
N LEU A 285 14.41 1.75 -1.99
CA LEU A 285 14.58 0.45 -1.34
C LEU A 285 13.67 -0.67 -1.89
N ALA A 286 12.77 -0.35 -2.82
CA ALA A 286 11.81 -1.29 -3.39
C ALA A 286 11.52 -0.95 -4.84
N SER A 287 12.08 -1.71 -5.77
CA SER A 287 12.01 -1.45 -7.21
C SER A 287 11.67 -2.71 -7.99
N GLY A 288 11.22 -2.52 -9.22
CA GLY A 288 10.98 -3.57 -10.18
C GLY A 288 11.61 -3.24 -11.53
N ALA A 289 12.01 -4.27 -12.27
CA ALA A 289 12.56 -4.15 -13.61
C ALA A 289 12.12 -5.34 -14.48
N LYS A 290 12.57 -5.39 -15.70
CA LYS A 290 12.39 -6.54 -16.62
C LYS A 290 13.63 -6.72 -17.48
N VAL A 291 14.00 -7.98 -17.67
CA VAL A 291 15.10 -8.40 -18.53
C VAL A 291 14.60 -9.50 -19.47
N PHE A 292 15.34 -9.77 -20.53
CA PHE A 292 14.89 -10.67 -21.59
C PHE A 292 15.77 -11.93 -21.72
N SER A 293 16.79 -12.05 -20.88
CA SER A 293 17.62 -13.26 -20.80
C SER A 293 18.22 -13.44 -19.40
N TRP A 294 18.66 -14.67 -19.10
CA TRP A 294 19.34 -14.96 -17.85
C TRP A 294 20.71 -14.29 -17.77
N GLU A 295 21.38 -14.00 -18.90
CA GLU A 295 22.62 -13.21 -18.94
C GLU A 295 22.36 -11.75 -18.52
N GLU A 296 21.21 -11.18 -18.86
CA GLU A 296 20.81 -9.86 -18.36
C GLU A 296 20.49 -9.91 -16.87
N ALA A 297 19.86 -10.99 -16.39
CA ALA A 297 19.60 -11.17 -14.96
C ALA A 297 20.91 -11.22 -14.13
N GLU A 298 21.96 -11.87 -14.64
CA GLU A 298 23.28 -11.86 -14.02
C GLU A 298 23.88 -10.44 -13.97
N LYS A 299 23.68 -9.63 -15.02
CA LYS A 299 24.13 -8.22 -15.01
C LYS A 299 23.41 -7.40 -13.93
N VAL A 300 22.13 -7.65 -13.66
CA VAL A 300 21.41 -7.00 -12.55
C VAL A 300 22.10 -7.33 -11.22
N VAL A 301 22.49 -8.57 -11.00
CA VAL A 301 23.20 -8.98 -9.78
C VAL A 301 24.55 -8.26 -9.68
N GLU A 302 25.31 -8.15 -10.79
CA GLU A 302 26.59 -7.43 -10.79
C GLU A 302 26.45 -5.92 -10.49
N GLU A 303 25.40 -5.26 -11.00
CA GLU A 303 25.11 -3.86 -10.66
C GLU A 303 24.71 -3.71 -9.18
N LEU A 304 23.90 -4.63 -8.64
CA LEU A 304 23.57 -4.63 -7.22
C LEU A 304 24.82 -4.81 -6.33
N LYS A 305 25.77 -5.66 -6.73
CA LYS A 305 27.05 -5.85 -6.02
C LYS A 305 27.85 -4.54 -5.93
N LYS A 306 27.87 -3.74 -7.02
CA LYS A 306 28.55 -2.43 -7.02
C LYS A 306 27.94 -1.50 -5.99
N VAL A 307 26.60 -1.37 -5.99
CA VAL A 307 25.87 -0.51 -5.04
C VAL A 307 26.10 -0.97 -3.59
N CYS A 308 26.10 -2.27 -3.34
CA CYS A 308 26.35 -2.83 -1.99
C CYS A 308 27.79 -2.65 -1.49
N ARG A 309 28.79 -2.48 -2.38
CA ARG A 309 30.18 -2.18 -2.02
C ARG A 309 30.38 -0.71 -1.63
N GLU A 310 29.64 0.19 -2.27
CA GLU A 310 29.75 1.65 -2.06
C GLU A 310 29.15 2.08 -0.72
N GLU A 311 28.24 1.29 -0.18
CA GLU A 311 27.66 1.53 1.14
C GLU A 311 28.57 0.98 2.25
N LYS A 312 29.28 1.89 2.91
CA LYS A 312 30.16 1.63 4.06
C LYS A 312 29.43 1.80 5.38
#